data_b057d14874057fec155e80eaceace87e
#
_entry.id   b057d14874057fec155e80eaceace87e
#
_cell.length_a   1.000
_cell.length_b   1.000
_cell.length_c   1.000
_cell.angle_alpha   90.00
_cell.angle_beta   90.00
_cell.angle_gamma   90.00
#
_symmetry.space_group_name_H-M   'P 1'
#
loop_
_entity.id
_entity.type
_entity.pdbx_description
1 polymer ?
#
loop_
_entity_poly.entity_id
_entity_poly.type
_entity_poly.pdbx_seq_one_letter_code
_entity_poly.pdbx_strand_id
1 'polypeptide(L)'
;MAINGILGKKVGMTQLFDSNGDVRPATILQAGPCVITQRKTGNKDGYEAAQIGLVEFVKETRLNKPMRGHFGKNNLPPVKFIREVDIAVDLSTGDGDQTKVGDRVLVDIFDGERFVDVTGTSKGRGFAGVVMSKL
;
A
#
# COMPACT_ATOMS: atom_id res chain seq x y z
N MET A 1 2.09 0.10 14.97
CA MET A 1 0.88 0.37 14.16
C MET A 1 0.33 -0.97 13.67
N ALA A 2 -0.95 -1.20 13.80
CA ALA A 2 -1.57 -2.50 13.49
C ALA A 2 -1.81 -2.76 11.98
N ILE A 3 -1.31 -1.90 11.12
CA ILE A 3 -1.41 -2.03 9.67
C ILE A 3 -0.32 -2.95 9.16
N ASN A 4 -0.69 -3.94 8.36
CA ASN A 4 0.22 -4.96 7.85
C ASN A 4 0.51 -4.86 6.34
N GLY A 5 0.19 -3.76 5.72
CA GLY A 5 0.41 -3.55 4.30
C GLY A 5 0.74 -2.11 3.94
N ILE A 6 1.41 -1.91 2.82
CA ILE A 6 1.77 -0.60 2.31
C ILE A 6 1.69 -0.58 0.78
N LEU A 7 1.42 0.58 0.22
CA LEU A 7 1.48 0.81 -1.21
C LEU A 7 2.86 1.31 -1.62
N GLY A 8 3.29 0.92 -2.80
CA GLY A 8 4.57 1.37 -3.31
C GLY A 8 4.66 1.29 -4.83
N LYS A 9 5.81 1.68 -5.33
CA LYS A 9 6.13 1.63 -6.75
C LYS A 9 7.42 0.88 -6.99
N LYS A 10 7.48 0.10 -8.05
CA LYS A 10 8.72 -0.51 -8.51
C LYS A 10 9.59 0.58 -9.17
N VAL A 11 10.76 0.82 -8.62
CA VAL A 11 11.75 1.74 -9.20
C VAL A 11 12.54 1.04 -10.29
N GLY A 12 12.98 -0.19 -10.04
CA GLY A 12 13.75 -0.97 -10.99
C GLY A 12 14.37 -2.19 -10.34
N MET A 13 15.29 -2.81 -11.05
CA MET A 13 16.05 -3.95 -10.55
C MET A 13 17.55 -3.64 -10.58
N THR A 14 18.28 -4.19 -9.65
CA THR A 14 19.72 -4.08 -9.55
C THR A 14 20.32 -5.37 -9.03
N GLN A 15 21.63 -5.37 -8.87
CA GLN A 15 22.39 -6.48 -8.29
C GLN A 15 23.03 -6.00 -6.99
N LEU A 16 22.94 -6.82 -5.97
CA LEU A 16 23.60 -6.61 -4.71
C LEU A 16 24.62 -7.71 -4.48
N PHE A 17 25.71 -7.37 -3.81
CA PHE A 17 26.73 -8.34 -3.40
C PHE A 17 26.54 -8.65 -1.92
N ASP A 18 26.50 -9.93 -1.59
CA ASP A 18 26.45 -10.32 -0.19
C ASP A 18 27.86 -10.34 0.43
N SER A 19 27.95 -10.70 1.71
CA SER A 19 29.23 -10.73 2.44
C SER A 19 30.24 -11.72 1.87
N ASN A 20 29.78 -12.73 1.13
CA ASN A 20 30.61 -13.74 0.48
C ASN A 20 31.05 -13.35 -0.93
N GLY A 21 30.60 -12.20 -1.44
CA GLY A 21 30.87 -11.73 -2.80
C GLY A 21 29.93 -12.29 -3.86
N ASP A 22 28.89 -13.05 -3.47
CA ASP A 22 27.90 -13.58 -4.39
C ASP A 22 26.95 -12.47 -4.87
N VAL A 23 26.62 -12.53 -6.15
CA VAL A 23 25.67 -11.57 -6.77
C VAL A 23 24.25 -12.01 -6.47
N ARG A 24 23.46 -11.10 -5.91
CA ARG A 24 22.04 -11.31 -5.65
C ARG A 24 21.22 -10.32 -6.47
N PRO A 25 20.24 -10.78 -7.27
CA PRO A 25 19.32 -9.86 -7.92
C PRO A 25 18.40 -9.23 -6.87
N ALA A 26 18.16 -7.93 -7.02
CA ALA A 26 17.30 -7.19 -6.11
C ALA A 26 16.35 -6.30 -6.88
N THR A 27 15.11 -6.25 -6.44
CA THR A 27 14.11 -5.31 -6.94
C THR A 27 14.00 -4.17 -5.96
N ILE A 28 14.11 -2.94 -6.47
CA ILE A 28 14.00 -1.74 -5.65
C ILE A 28 12.57 -1.25 -5.70
N LEU A 29 11.95 -1.17 -4.54
CA LEU A 29 10.60 -0.65 -4.36
C LEU A 29 10.65 0.63 -3.54
N GLN A 30 9.95 1.65 -4.01
CA GLN A 30 9.67 2.85 -3.22
C GLN A 30 8.37 2.59 -2.45
N ALA A 31 8.45 2.17 -1.20
CA ALA A 31 7.32 1.83 -0.37
C ALA A 31 6.90 3.02 0.48
N GLY A 32 5.79 3.62 0.11
CA GLY A 32 5.26 4.79 0.80
C GLY A 32 5.94 6.11 0.41
N PRO A 33 5.72 7.19 1.16
CA PRO A 33 4.81 7.26 2.30
C PRO A 33 3.35 7.08 1.90
N CYS A 34 2.55 6.47 2.77
CA CYS A 34 1.12 6.34 2.61
C CYS A 34 0.39 7.11 3.70
N VAL A 35 -0.85 7.49 3.43
CA VAL A 35 -1.71 8.16 4.41
C VAL A 35 -3.01 7.37 4.55
N ILE A 36 -3.52 7.28 5.77
CA ILE A 36 -4.81 6.63 6.02
C ILE A 36 -5.91 7.61 5.64
N THR A 37 -6.69 7.23 4.63
CA THR A 37 -7.78 8.07 4.11
C THR A 37 -9.13 7.74 4.74
N GLN A 38 -9.31 6.50 5.17
CA GLN A 38 -10.54 6.05 5.84
C GLN A 38 -10.26 4.85 6.73
N ARG A 39 -10.94 4.81 7.86
CA ARG A 39 -10.93 3.68 8.78
C ARG A 39 -12.27 2.92 8.65
N LYS A 40 -12.21 1.65 8.34
CA LYS A 40 -13.36 0.75 8.34
C LYS A 40 -13.47 0.06 9.69
N THR A 41 -14.66 0.04 10.25
CA THR A 41 -14.93 -0.58 11.56
C THR A 41 -15.99 -1.66 11.44
N GLY A 42 -15.91 -2.67 12.29
CA GLY A 42 -16.86 -3.78 12.28
C GLY A 42 -18.32 -3.36 12.52
N ASN A 43 -18.53 -2.34 13.35
CA ASN A 43 -19.88 -1.86 13.67
C ASN A 43 -20.54 -1.10 12.52
N LYS A 44 -19.74 -0.36 11.74
CA LYS A 44 -20.25 0.49 10.68
C LYS A 44 -20.16 -0.17 9.30
N ASP A 45 -19.05 -0.83 9.03
CA ASP A 45 -18.72 -1.38 7.71
C ASP A 45 -18.76 -2.92 7.67
N GLY A 46 -18.85 -3.58 8.81
CA GLY A 46 -18.89 -5.03 8.94
C GLY A 46 -17.53 -5.73 8.97
N TYR A 47 -16.45 -5.00 8.83
CA TYR A 47 -15.07 -5.51 8.89
C TYR A 47 -14.08 -4.43 9.33
N GLU A 48 -12.92 -4.85 9.82
CA GLU A 48 -11.86 -3.98 10.27
C GLU A 48 -10.79 -3.82 9.19
N ALA A 49 -10.63 -2.63 8.66
CA ALA A 49 -9.63 -2.32 7.63
C ALA A 49 -9.27 -0.84 7.63
N ALA A 50 -8.13 -0.50 7.04
CA ALA A 50 -7.75 0.86 6.78
C ALA A 50 -7.62 1.08 5.27
N GLN A 51 -8.26 2.12 4.76
CA GLN A 51 -8.01 2.58 3.42
C GLN A 51 -6.77 3.46 3.42
N ILE A 52 -5.75 3.07 2.68
CA ILE A 52 -4.51 3.82 2.56
C ILE A 52 -4.35 4.36 1.15
N GLY A 53 -3.72 5.52 1.05
CA GLY A 53 -3.39 6.14 -0.23
C GLY A 53 -1.90 6.41 -0.33
N LEU A 54 -1.30 6.10 -1.49
CA LEU A 54 0.09 6.43 -1.77
C LEU A 54 0.22 7.94 -1.98
N VAL A 55 0.98 8.60 -1.11
CA VAL A 55 1.23 10.04 -1.22
C VAL A 55 2.18 10.30 -2.39
N GLU A 56 1.61 10.69 -3.50
CA GLU A 56 2.29 11.07 -4.69
C GLU A 56 1.73 12.43 -5.14
N PHE A 57 2.58 13.30 -5.68
CA PHE A 57 2.12 14.59 -6.14
C PHE A 57 1.12 14.43 -7.28
N VAL A 58 -0.14 14.72 -6.99
CA VAL A 58 -1.23 14.74 -7.97
C VAL A 58 -1.92 16.08 -7.88
N LYS A 59 -2.10 16.74 -9.03
CA LYS A 59 -2.85 17.98 -9.08
C LYS A 59 -4.33 17.68 -8.80
N GLU A 60 -4.96 18.48 -7.95
CA GLU A 60 -6.39 18.35 -7.63
C GLU A 60 -7.30 18.35 -8.87
N THR A 61 -6.87 19.05 -9.92
CA THR A 61 -7.62 19.12 -11.18
C THR A 61 -7.74 17.77 -11.89
N ARG A 62 -6.88 16.82 -11.60
CA ARG A 62 -6.92 15.46 -12.15
C ARG A 62 -7.89 14.54 -11.42
N LEU A 63 -8.34 14.93 -10.25
CA LEU A 63 -9.34 14.18 -9.49
C LEU A 63 -10.72 14.64 -9.85
N ASN A 64 -11.68 13.72 -9.90
CA ASN A 64 -13.09 14.07 -10.04
C ASN A 64 -13.62 14.68 -8.72
N LYS A 65 -14.76 15.38 -8.81
CA LYS A 65 -15.35 16.07 -7.65
C LYS A 65 -15.63 15.14 -6.45
N PRO A 66 -16.19 13.92 -6.61
CA PRO A 66 -16.39 13.01 -5.49
C PRO A 66 -15.11 12.67 -4.74
N MET A 67 -14.02 12.41 -5.44
CA MET A 67 -12.73 12.09 -4.81
C MET A 67 -12.12 13.32 -4.12
N ARG A 68 -12.25 14.51 -4.69
CA ARG A 68 -11.83 15.74 -4.00
C ARG A 68 -12.57 15.93 -2.69
N GLY A 69 -13.87 15.69 -2.68
CA GLY A 69 -14.68 15.75 -1.47
C GLY A 69 -14.26 14.70 -0.42
N HIS A 70 -13.95 13.51 -0.86
CA HIS A 70 -13.47 12.44 0.04
C HIS A 70 -12.17 12.82 0.76
N PHE A 71 -11.21 13.38 0.06
CA PHE A 71 -9.96 13.85 0.64
C PHE A 71 -10.11 15.16 1.42
N GLY A 72 -10.90 16.09 0.90
CA GLY A 72 -11.13 17.40 1.51
C GLY A 72 -11.85 17.33 2.86
N LYS A 73 -12.69 16.32 3.06
CA LYS A 73 -13.43 16.12 4.32
C LYS A 73 -12.48 15.98 5.54
N ASN A 74 -11.34 15.36 5.35
CA ASN A 74 -10.36 15.11 6.40
C ASN A 74 -9.05 15.89 6.21
N ASN A 75 -9.04 16.90 5.35
CA ASN A 75 -7.84 17.68 5.00
C ASN A 75 -6.65 16.81 4.55
N LEU A 76 -6.94 15.80 3.77
CA LEU A 76 -5.93 14.87 3.26
C LEU A 76 -5.35 15.36 1.95
N PRO A 77 -4.07 15.04 1.65
CA PRO A 77 -3.51 15.34 0.35
C PRO A 77 -4.19 14.50 -0.74
N PRO A 78 -4.32 15.02 -1.96
CA PRO A 78 -4.85 14.24 -3.07
C PRO A 78 -3.91 13.08 -3.41
N VAL A 79 -4.46 11.87 -3.49
CA VAL A 79 -3.71 10.66 -3.81
C VAL A 79 -4.31 9.97 -5.03
N LYS A 80 -3.46 9.34 -5.82
CA LYS A 80 -3.87 8.67 -7.05
C LYS A 80 -4.31 7.22 -6.80
N PHE A 81 -3.56 6.50 -5.98
CA PHE A 81 -3.81 5.10 -5.70
C PHE A 81 -4.32 4.92 -4.28
N ILE A 82 -5.43 4.22 -4.15
CA ILE A 82 -6.08 3.93 -2.87
C ILE A 82 -6.36 2.43 -2.82
N ARG A 83 -6.04 1.79 -1.70
CA ARG A 83 -6.35 0.38 -1.44
C ARG A 83 -6.66 0.19 0.03
N GLU A 84 -7.46 -0.81 0.32
CA GLU A 84 -7.72 -1.23 1.69
C GLU A 84 -6.70 -2.29 2.11
N VAL A 85 -6.22 -2.18 3.33
CA VAL A 85 -5.35 -3.17 3.97
C VAL A 85 -5.96 -3.61 5.29
N ASP A 86 -5.74 -4.86 5.63
CA ASP A 86 -6.23 -5.40 6.89
C ASP A 86 -5.48 -4.79 8.07
N ILE A 87 -6.20 -4.68 9.18
CA ILE A 87 -5.64 -4.25 10.44
C ILE A 87 -5.53 -5.48 11.33
N ALA A 88 -4.32 -5.74 11.81
CA ALA A 88 -4.11 -6.73 12.84
C ALA A 88 -4.68 -6.21 14.16
N VAL A 89 -5.82 -6.74 14.56
CA VAL A 89 -6.41 -6.45 15.88
C VAL A 89 -5.78 -7.41 16.87
N ASP A 90 -4.87 -6.92 17.69
CA ASP A 90 -4.38 -7.68 18.84
C ASP A 90 -5.47 -7.74 19.91
N LEU A 91 -6.19 -8.85 19.92
CA LEU A 91 -7.21 -9.13 20.94
C LEU A 91 -6.63 -9.26 22.35
N SER A 92 -5.31 -9.34 22.47
CA SER A 92 -4.62 -9.59 23.75
C SER A 92 -4.35 -8.35 24.58
N THR A 93 -4.37 -7.17 24.00
CA THR A 93 -3.96 -5.95 24.69
C THR A 93 -5.10 -5.03 25.12
N GLY A 94 -6.33 -5.27 24.73
CA GLY A 94 -7.49 -4.47 25.16
C GLY A 94 -7.45 -2.99 24.76
N ASP A 95 -6.32 -2.52 24.25
CA ASP A 95 -6.18 -1.20 23.66
C ASP A 95 -6.69 -1.26 22.23
N GLY A 96 -7.81 -0.62 22.01
CA GLY A 96 -8.34 -0.44 20.67
C GLY A 96 -7.28 0.14 19.75
N ASP A 97 -7.23 -0.39 18.54
CA ASP A 97 -6.33 0.10 17.50
C ASP A 97 -6.39 1.64 17.44
N GLN A 98 -5.25 2.28 17.68
CA GLN A 98 -5.11 3.74 17.68
C GLN A 98 -4.93 4.34 16.29
N THR A 99 -5.10 3.54 15.25
CA THR A 99 -4.98 3.99 13.87
C THR A 99 -6.08 5.00 13.54
N LYS A 100 -5.68 6.20 13.17
CA LYS A 100 -6.58 7.31 12.86
C LYS A 100 -6.46 7.75 11.41
N VAL A 101 -7.53 8.30 10.88
CA VAL A 101 -7.51 8.96 9.57
C VAL A 101 -6.51 10.12 9.59
N GLY A 102 -5.65 10.17 8.58
CA GLY A 102 -4.57 11.15 8.49
C GLY A 102 -3.22 10.66 8.98
N ASP A 103 -3.16 9.53 9.67
CA ASP A 103 -1.89 8.95 10.10
C ASP A 103 -1.06 8.51 8.88
N ARG A 104 0.26 8.62 9.01
CA ARG A 104 1.18 8.19 7.97
C ARG A 104 1.64 6.75 8.19
N VAL A 105 1.69 6.00 7.11
CA VAL A 105 2.24 4.65 7.09
C VAL A 105 3.55 4.68 6.33
N LEU A 106 4.63 4.31 7.00
CA LEU A 106 5.98 4.30 6.44
C LEU A 106 6.48 2.86 6.31
N VAL A 107 7.56 2.70 5.57
CA VAL A 107 8.17 1.38 5.34
C VAL A 107 8.71 0.72 6.61
N ASP A 108 8.91 1.48 7.67
CA ASP A 108 9.40 1.00 8.97
C ASP A 108 8.46 0.00 9.66
N ILE A 109 7.20 -0.11 9.21
CA ILE A 109 6.28 -1.16 9.69
C ILE A 109 6.80 -2.58 9.41
N PHE A 110 7.72 -2.73 8.46
CA PHE A 110 8.33 -4.01 8.11
C PHE A 110 9.70 -4.24 8.76
N ASP A 111 10.11 -3.36 9.67
CA ASP A 111 11.34 -3.54 10.42
C ASP A 111 11.31 -4.86 11.20
N GLY A 112 12.36 -5.66 11.01
CA GLY A 112 12.45 -6.98 11.61
C GLY A 112 11.82 -8.10 10.80
N GLU A 113 11.05 -7.79 9.75
CA GLU A 113 10.48 -8.80 8.86
C GLU A 113 11.52 -9.25 7.83
N ARG A 114 11.69 -10.57 7.74
CA ARG A 114 12.62 -11.16 6.77
C ARG A 114 12.00 -11.34 5.39
N PHE A 115 10.71 -11.62 5.34
CA PHE A 115 9.98 -11.88 4.11
C PHE A 115 8.72 -11.03 4.04
N VAL A 116 8.39 -10.58 2.85
CA VAL A 116 7.16 -9.84 2.57
C VAL A 116 6.49 -10.40 1.32
N ASP A 117 5.18 -10.37 1.30
CA ASP A 117 4.40 -10.71 0.11
C ASP A 117 4.20 -9.46 -0.74
N VAL A 118 4.43 -9.60 -2.04
CA VAL A 118 4.29 -8.49 -2.98
C VAL A 118 3.24 -8.84 -4.02
N THR A 119 2.21 -8.01 -4.12
CA THR A 119 1.15 -8.14 -5.10
C THR A 119 1.20 -6.98 -6.07
N GLY A 120 1.14 -7.27 -7.35
CA GLY A 120 1.17 -6.24 -8.39
C GLY A 120 0.48 -6.68 -9.66
N THR A 121 0.26 -5.71 -10.54
CA THR A 121 -0.29 -5.95 -11.87
C THR A 121 0.83 -5.87 -12.88
N SER A 122 1.07 -6.97 -13.60
CA SER A 122 2.08 -7.01 -14.65
C SER A 122 1.59 -6.30 -15.91
N LYS A 123 2.54 -5.92 -16.76
CA LYS A 123 2.20 -5.36 -18.07
C LYS A 123 1.43 -6.37 -18.91
N GLY A 124 0.39 -5.91 -19.59
CA GLY A 124 -0.33 -6.72 -20.56
C GLY A 124 0.55 -7.06 -21.77
N ARG A 125 0.24 -8.18 -22.41
CA ARG A 125 0.92 -8.64 -23.63
C ARG A 125 0.06 -8.45 -24.89
N GLY A 126 -1.02 -7.69 -24.78
CA GLY A 126 -1.99 -7.52 -25.85
C GLY A 126 -2.92 -8.73 -25.98
N PHE A 127 -3.50 -8.88 -27.15
CA PHE A 127 -4.40 -10.00 -27.45
C PHE A 127 -3.59 -11.28 -27.67
N ALA A 128 -3.70 -12.24 -26.78
CA ALA A 128 -2.99 -13.51 -26.85
C ALA A 128 -3.87 -14.59 -27.51
N GLY A 129 -3.32 -15.28 -28.51
CA GLY A 129 -3.97 -16.45 -29.11
C GLY A 129 -3.97 -17.66 -28.17
N VAL A 130 -4.66 -18.74 -28.59
CA VAL A 130 -4.84 -19.96 -27.77
C VAL A 130 -3.51 -20.57 -27.32
N VAL A 131 -2.48 -20.51 -28.13
CA VAL A 131 -1.15 -21.06 -27.81
C VAL A 131 -0.48 -20.27 -26.68
N MET A 132 -0.65 -18.95 -26.64
CA MET A 132 -0.05 -18.09 -25.63
C MET A 132 -0.84 -18.06 -24.32
N SER A 133 -2.11 -18.42 -24.35
CA SER A 133 -2.95 -18.44 -23.14
C SER A 133 -2.69 -19.64 -22.22
N LYS A 134 -1.96 -20.65 -22.69
CA LYS A 134 -1.59 -21.85 -21.92
C LYS A 134 -0.23 -21.76 -21.23
N LEU A 135 0.45 -20.69 -21.44
CA LEU A 135 1.72 -20.39 -20.76
C LEU A 135 1.50 -19.41 -19.62
#